data_8f695c72fb4d01d6b9daeeff9e01d4a6
#
_entry.id   8f695c72fb4d01d6b9daeeff9e01d4a6
#
_cell.length_a   1.000
_cell.length_b   1.000
_cell.length_c   1.000
_cell.angle_alpha   90.00
_cell.angle_beta   90.00
_cell.angle_gamma   90.00
#
_symmetry.space_group_name_H-M   'P 1'
#
loop_
_entity.id
_entity.type
_entity.pdbx_description
1 polymer ?
#
loop_
_entity_poly.entity_id
_entity_poly.type
_entity_poly.pdbx_seq_one_letter_code
_entity_poly.pdbx_strand_id
1 'polypeptide(L)'
;MGNYFKIHYNVVKYPIDSEKSRGLRNAQLGAIHAISSFFTLNKKEAAIVIMPTGSGKTAVLMLTPYLIRKQRVLVVTPSKMVRGQIAEDFSELRTLCVANVFNTSIKKPKVFELEHLYTKEYQKDLEQADVIVAMYFATPKCNKVQCKNVTP
;
A
#
# COMPACT_ATOMS: atom_id res chain seq x y z
N MET A 1 -16.21 7.98 4.60
CA MET A 1 -15.50 7.03 3.73
C MET A 1 -14.18 7.61 3.32
N GLY A 2 -13.08 6.91 3.63
CA GLY A 2 -11.74 7.41 3.41
C GLY A 2 -11.42 7.56 1.92
N ASN A 3 -10.97 8.72 1.52
CA ASN A 3 -10.38 9.00 0.21
C ASN A 3 -8.92 9.41 0.40
N TYR A 4 -8.26 8.88 1.45
CA TYR A 4 -6.94 9.32 1.87
C TYR A 4 -5.94 9.34 0.71
N PHE A 5 -5.75 8.23 0.00
CA PHE A 5 -4.78 8.13 -1.08
C PHE A 5 -5.12 9.02 -2.29
N LYS A 6 -6.41 9.17 -2.59
CA LYS A 6 -6.88 10.04 -3.68
C LYS A 6 -6.64 11.51 -3.39
N ILE A 7 -6.86 11.93 -2.13
CA ILE A 7 -6.64 13.31 -1.71
C ILE A 7 -5.14 13.64 -1.68
N HIS A 8 -4.31 12.70 -1.19
CA HIS A 8 -2.87 12.91 -1.04
C HIS A 8 -2.05 12.54 -2.28
N TYR A 9 -2.67 12.14 -3.38
CA TYR A 9 -1.96 11.84 -4.61
C TYR A 9 -1.13 13.03 -5.12
N ASN A 10 -1.67 14.24 -5.05
CA ASN A 10 -1.03 15.45 -5.59
C ASN A 10 0.19 15.93 -4.78
N VAL A 11 0.40 15.41 -3.57
CA VAL A 11 1.55 15.78 -2.74
C VAL A 11 2.70 14.77 -2.83
N VAL A 12 2.52 13.68 -3.59
CA VAL A 12 3.56 12.68 -3.84
C VAL A 12 4.66 13.29 -4.69
N LYS A 13 5.89 13.24 -4.20
CA LYS A 13 7.09 13.64 -4.94
C LYS A 13 7.88 12.40 -5.36
N TYR A 14 8.64 12.54 -6.43
CA TYR A 14 9.50 11.48 -6.96
C TYR A 14 10.97 11.90 -6.98
N PRO A 15 11.55 12.24 -5.82
CA PRO A 15 12.95 12.64 -5.77
C PRO A 15 13.84 11.46 -6.13
N ILE A 16 14.89 11.73 -6.89
CA ILE A 16 15.90 10.73 -7.26
C ILE A 16 16.96 10.68 -6.15
N ASP A 17 17.31 9.46 -5.73
CA ASP A 17 18.39 9.25 -4.77
C ASP A 17 19.74 9.68 -5.37
N SER A 18 20.49 10.49 -4.63
CA SER A 18 21.78 11.04 -5.06
C SER A 18 22.72 11.21 -3.86
N GLU A 19 23.99 11.47 -4.14
CA GLU A 19 24.98 11.75 -3.08
C GLU A 19 24.62 12.95 -2.20
N LYS A 20 23.88 13.93 -2.77
CA LYS A 20 23.49 15.17 -2.08
C LYS A 20 22.13 15.10 -1.36
N SER A 21 21.26 14.21 -1.77
CA SER A 21 19.89 14.13 -1.25
C SER A 21 19.34 12.71 -1.33
N ARG A 22 18.73 12.27 -0.24
CA ARG A 22 18.00 10.99 -0.24
C ARG A 22 16.75 11.09 -1.11
N GLY A 23 16.48 10.01 -1.85
CA GLY A 23 15.34 9.91 -2.73
C GLY A 23 14.95 8.47 -2.99
N LEU A 24 14.18 8.27 -4.04
CA LEU A 24 13.82 6.96 -4.53
C LEU A 24 14.95 6.40 -5.41
N ARG A 25 15.35 5.17 -5.14
CA ARG A 25 16.35 4.46 -5.93
C ARG A 25 15.83 4.14 -7.34
N ASN A 26 16.70 3.99 -8.31
CA ASN A 26 16.34 3.67 -9.70
C ASN A 26 15.40 2.46 -9.82
N ALA A 27 15.65 1.38 -9.06
CA ALA A 27 14.78 0.21 -9.05
C ALA A 27 13.35 0.52 -8.52
N GLN A 28 13.23 1.42 -7.55
CA GLN A 28 11.94 1.86 -7.03
C GLN A 28 11.20 2.72 -8.04
N LEU A 29 11.88 3.68 -8.66
CA LEU A 29 11.31 4.53 -9.71
C LEU A 29 10.85 3.71 -10.90
N GLY A 30 11.67 2.77 -11.37
CA GLY A 30 11.31 1.86 -12.46
C GLY A 30 10.05 1.04 -12.13
N ALA A 31 9.97 0.48 -10.92
CA ALA A 31 8.79 -0.27 -10.48
C ALA A 31 7.54 0.62 -10.40
N ILE A 32 7.65 1.83 -9.85
CA ILE A 32 6.56 2.81 -9.76
C ILE A 32 6.01 3.17 -11.13
N HIS A 33 6.90 3.47 -12.08
CA HIS A 33 6.50 3.78 -13.45
C HIS A 33 5.84 2.59 -14.15
N ALA A 34 6.36 1.38 -13.97
CA ALA A 34 5.77 0.17 -14.52
C ALA A 34 4.36 -0.09 -13.96
N ILE A 35 4.16 0.05 -12.64
CA ILE A 35 2.86 -0.06 -11.98
C ILE A 35 1.90 0.99 -12.52
N SER A 36 2.32 2.25 -12.58
CA SER A 36 1.49 3.34 -13.07
C SER A 36 1.05 3.11 -14.51
N SER A 37 1.97 2.72 -15.38
CA SER A 37 1.68 2.41 -16.79
C SER A 37 0.68 1.25 -16.92
N PHE A 38 0.90 0.16 -16.16
CA PHE A 38 0.01 -1.02 -16.18
C PHE A 38 -1.43 -0.64 -15.82
N PHE A 39 -1.63 0.10 -14.75
CA PHE A 39 -2.98 0.49 -14.30
C PHE A 39 -3.61 1.59 -15.16
N THR A 40 -2.82 2.42 -15.83
CA THR A 40 -3.33 3.41 -16.81
C THR A 40 -3.97 2.74 -18.03
N LEU A 41 -3.50 1.54 -18.40
CA LEU A 41 -4.08 0.76 -19.48
C LEU A 41 -5.40 0.07 -19.13
N ASN A 42 -5.98 0.34 -17.96
CA ASN A 42 -7.23 -0.25 -17.47
C ASN A 42 -7.29 -1.79 -17.54
N LYS A 43 -6.14 -2.43 -17.41
CA LYS A 43 -6.08 -3.91 -17.37
C LYS A 43 -6.74 -4.41 -16.09
N LYS A 44 -7.61 -5.41 -16.22
CA LYS A 44 -8.28 -6.09 -15.08
C LYS A 44 -7.45 -7.24 -14.51
N GLU A 45 -6.30 -7.49 -15.08
CA GLU A 45 -5.40 -8.57 -14.69
C GLU A 45 -4.59 -8.20 -13.44
N ALA A 46 -4.14 -9.19 -12.70
CA ALA A 46 -3.21 -8.99 -11.60
C ALA A 46 -1.81 -8.65 -12.13
N ALA A 47 -1.15 -7.67 -11.53
CA ALA A 47 0.22 -7.33 -11.83
C ALA A 47 1.18 -8.02 -10.83
N ILE A 48 2.28 -8.55 -11.33
CA ILE A 48 3.39 -9.09 -10.51
C ILE A 48 4.57 -8.14 -10.65
N VAL A 49 5.05 -7.62 -9.52
CA VAL A 49 6.23 -6.75 -9.47
C VAL A 49 7.35 -7.51 -8.77
N ILE A 50 8.40 -7.84 -9.52
CA ILE A 50 9.58 -8.55 -9.02
C ILE A 50 10.71 -7.54 -8.83
N MET A 51 11.23 -7.47 -7.60
CA MET A 51 12.34 -6.57 -7.26
C MET A 51 13.39 -7.33 -6.45
N PRO A 52 14.70 -7.02 -6.62
CA PRO A 52 15.77 -7.63 -5.84
C PRO A 52 15.61 -7.42 -4.32
N THR A 53 16.20 -8.30 -3.54
CA THR A 53 16.28 -8.11 -2.08
C THR A 53 17.10 -6.84 -1.78
N GLY A 54 16.69 -6.07 -0.78
CA GLY A 54 17.37 -4.81 -0.41
C GLY A 54 17.04 -3.61 -1.32
N SER A 55 16.28 -3.77 -2.41
CA SER A 55 15.91 -2.68 -3.31
C SER A 55 14.88 -1.70 -2.75
N GLY A 56 14.31 -1.97 -1.56
CA GLY A 56 13.31 -1.12 -0.92
C GLY A 56 11.89 -1.35 -1.42
N LYS A 57 11.49 -2.61 -1.58
CA LYS A 57 10.12 -3.04 -1.98
C LYS A 57 9.01 -2.37 -1.18
N THR A 58 9.24 -2.17 0.11
CA THR A 58 8.26 -1.55 1.02
C THR A 58 7.86 -0.14 0.56
N ALA A 59 8.80 0.68 0.10
CA ALA A 59 8.48 2.01 -0.42
C ALA A 59 7.57 1.94 -1.66
N VAL A 60 7.83 0.99 -2.56
CA VAL A 60 6.98 0.77 -3.75
C VAL A 60 5.59 0.29 -3.35
N LEU A 61 5.51 -0.66 -2.39
CA LEU A 61 4.24 -1.14 -1.84
C LEU A 61 3.43 0.02 -1.26
N MET A 62 4.06 0.87 -0.45
CA MET A 62 3.42 2.02 0.21
C MET A 62 2.98 3.10 -0.79
N LEU A 63 3.71 3.30 -1.88
CA LEU A 63 3.38 4.30 -2.91
C LEU A 63 2.28 3.84 -3.86
N THR A 64 2.16 2.55 -4.11
CA THR A 64 1.18 1.99 -5.06
C THR A 64 -0.25 2.51 -4.86
N PRO A 65 -0.83 2.55 -3.65
CA PRO A 65 -2.18 3.05 -3.44
C PRO A 65 -2.40 4.50 -3.88
N TYR A 66 -1.39 5.34 -3.71
CA TYR A 66 -1.44 6.74 -4.16
C TYR A 66 -1.44 6.81 -5.69
N LEU A 67 -0.55 6.03 -6.35
CA LEU A 67 -0.44 6.01 -7.82
C LEU A 67 -1.75 5.62 -8.49
N ILE A 68 -2.40 4.60 -7.97
CA ILE A 68 -3.66 4.07 -8.51
C ILE A 68 -4.91 4.73 -7.88
N ARG A 69 -4.71 5.74 -7.03
CA ARG A 69 -5.75 6.57 -6.39
C ARG A 69 -6.88 5.76 -5.75
N LYS A 70 -6.54 4.66 -5.08
CA LYS A 70 -7.54 3.81 -4.43
C LYS A 70 -8.08 4.46 -3.16
N GLN A 71 -9.31 4.11 -2.82
CA GLN A 71 -9.95 4.59 -1.60
C GLN A 71 -9.38 3.86 -0.37
N ARG A 72 -9.21 2.55 -0.49
CA ARG A 72 -8.69 1.65 0.51
C ARG A 72 -7.77 0.60 -0.08
N VAL A 73 -6.89 0.09 0.76
CA VAL A 73 -5.93 -0.95 0.39
C VAL A 73 -5.97 -2.08 1.40
N LEU A 74 -5.95 -3.31 0.91
CA LEU A 74 -5.69 -4.51 1.70
C LEU A 74 -4.29 -5.02 1.34
N VAL A 75 -3.42 -5.09 2.34
CA VAL A 75 -2.09 -5.69 2.23
C VAL A 75 -2.12 -7.05 2.91
N VAL A 76 -1.84 -8.11 2.17
CA VAL A 76 -1.78 -9.47 2.70
C VAL A 76 -0.32 -9.89 2.83
N THR A 77 0.06 -10.33 4.01
CA THR A 77 1.44 -10.67 4.36
C THR A 77 1.59 -12.15 4.72
N PRO A 78 2.79 -12.72 4.52
CA PRO A 78 3.01 -14.14 4.77
C PRO A 78 3.22 -14.49 6.25
N SER A 79 3.58 -13.51 7.08
CA SER A 79 3.89 -13.75 8.49
C SER A 79 3.45 -12.62 9.41
N LYS A 80 3.30 -12.95 10.69
CA LYS A 80 2.92 -12.00 11.74
C LYS A 80 3.93 -10.86 11.90
N MET A 81 5.23 -11.18 11.83
CA MET A 81 6.30 -10.18 11.92
C MET A 81 6.23 -9.18 10.76
N VAL A 82 6.08 -9.65 9.54
CA VAL A 82 5.96 -8.79 8.35
C VAL A 82 4.68 -7.96 8.38
N ARG A 83 3.57 -8.51 8.92
CA ARG A 83 2.32 -7.77 9.10
C ARG A 83 2.53 -6.56 9.99
N GLY A 84 3.07 -6.74 11.20
CA GLY A 84 3.33 -5.65 12.13
C GLY A 84 4.26 -4.60 11.55
N GLN A 85 5.36 -5.02 10.89
CA GLN A 85 6.28 -4.10 10.24
C GLN A 85 5.61 -3.27 9.14
N ILE A 86 4.80 -3.88 8.29
CA ILE A 86 4.08 -3.16 7.23
C ILE A 86 3.02 -2.23 7.80
N ALA A 87 2.31 -2.64 8.86
CA ALA A 87 1.35 -1.79 9.55
C ALA A 87 2.02 -0.55 10.15
N GLU A 88 3.17 -0.71 10.80
CA GLU A 88 3.97 0.39 11.33
C GLU A 88 4.48 1.31 10.20
N ASP A 89 5.03 0.75 9.13
CA ASP A 89 5.53 1.51 7.98
C ASP A 89 4.43 2.40 7.38
N PHE A 90 3.22 1.89 7.21
CA PHE A 90 2.08 2.68 6.73
C PHE A 90 1.60 3.71 7.74
N SER A 91 1.58 3.40 9.04
CA SER A 91 1.13 4.33 10.08
C SER A 91 2.11 5.48 10.28
N GLU A 92 3.41 5.25 10.14
CA GLU A 92 4.45 6.24 10.36
C GLU A 92 4.86 6.99 9.09
N LEU A 93 4.74 6.38 7.92
CA LEU A 93 5.24 6.87 6.62
C LEU A 93 6.73 7.24 6.64
N ARG A 94 7.47 6.75 7.64
CA ARG A 94 8.88 7.12 7.87
C ARG A 94 9.75 6.87 6.65
N THR A 95 9.61 5.69 6.04
CA THR A 95 10.36 5.29 4.84
C THR A 95 10.17 6.28 3.69
N LEU A 96 8.96 6.77 3.47
CA LEU A 96 8.65 7.71 2.39
C LEU A 96 9.06 9.15 2.74
N CYS A 97 9.00 9.53 4.01
CA CYS A 97 9.48 10.84 4.47
C CYS A 97 11.03 10.92 4.39
N VAL A 98 11.75 9.85 4.78
CA VAL A 98 13.20 9.77 4.65
C VAL A 98 13.66 9.84 3.19
N ALA A 99 12.87 9.25 2.27
CA ALA A 99 13.10 9.35 0.84
C ALA A 99 12.60 10.67 0.22
N ASN A 100 12.22 11.67 1.02
CA ASN A 100 11.69 12.96 0.58
C ASN A 100 10.48 12.87 -0.39
N VAL A 101 9.78 11.74 -0.39
CA VAL A 101 8.54 11.56 -1.16
C VAL A 101 7.43 12.41 -0.56
N PHE A 102 7.37 12.43 0.78
CA PHE A 102 6.43 13.24 1.54
C PHE A 102 7.15 14.19 2.48
N ASN A 103 6.47 15.27 2.81
CA ASN A 103 6.87 16.12 3.92
C ASN A 103 6.48 15.44 5.25
N THR A 104 7.27 15.61 6.30
CA THR A 104 7.01 15.04 7.65
C THR A 104 5.69 15.48 8.27
N SER A 105 5.11 16.60 7.80
CA SER A 105 3.81 17.11 8.22
C SER A 105 2.61 16.46 7.53
N ILE A 106 2.81 15.47 6.64
CA ILE A 106 1.70 14.80 5.97
C ILE A 106 0.78 14.12 7.00
N LYS A 107 -0.53 14.27 6.79
CA LYS A 107 -1.51 13.50 7.56
C LYS A 107 -1.32 12.01 7.28
N LYS A 108 -1.23 11.21 8.34
CA LYS A 108 -1.03 9.76 8.24
C LYS A 108 -2.33 9.02 7.91
N PRO A 109 -2.30 7.89 7.17
CA PRO A 109 -3.48 7.07 6.93
C PRO A 109 -3.94 6.37 8.19
N LYS A 110 -5.20 6.01 8.23
CA LYS A 110 -5.73 5.12 9.28
C LYS A 110 -5.39 3.68 8.91
N VAL A 111 -4.55 3.05 9.71
CA VAL A 111 -4.12 1.66 9.52
C VAL A 111 -4.86 0.76 10.50
N PHE A 112 -5.41 -0.34 10.01
CA PHE A 112 -6.01 -1.39 10.80
C PHE A 112 -5.24 -2.70 10.59
N GLU A 113 -4.70 -3.25 11.67
CA GLU A 113 -4.00 -4.54 11.67
C GLU A 113 -4.98 -5.65 12.04
N LEU A 114 -5.29 -6.53 11.08
CA LEU A 114 -6.17 -7.66 11.30
C LEU A 114 -5.35 -8.83 11.85
N GLU A 115 -5.40 -9.02 13.17
CA GLU A 115 -4.62 -10.04 13.87
C GLU A 115 -5.22 -11.44 13.80
N HIS A 116 -6.54 -11.51 13.80
CA HIS A 116 -7.31 -12.75 13.85
C HIS A 116 -8.26 -12.86 12.66
N LEU A 117 -8.98 -13.97 12.59
CA LEU A 117 -10.04 -14.13 11.59
C LEU A 117 -11.07 -13.01 11.73
N TYR A 118 -11.57 -12.55 10.58
CA TYR A 118 -12.61 -11.53 10.54
C TYR A 118 -13.82 -11.93 11.39
N THR A 119 -14.23 -11.03 12.29
CA THR A 119 -15.48 -11.08 13.04
C THR A 119 -16.29 -9.82 12.76
N LYS A 120 -17.61 -9.86 13.02
CA LYS A 120 -18.50 -8.70 12.81
C LYS A 120 -18.12 -7.50 13.70
N GLU A 121 -17.40 -7.73 14.80
CA GLU A 121 -16.92 -6.69 15.71
C GLU A 121 -15.94 -5.74 15.03
N TYR A 122 -15.10 -6.25 14.11
CA TYR A 122 -14.12 -5.45 13.37
C TYR A 122 -14.71 -4.65 12.20
N GLN A 123 -16.02 -4.80 11.93
CA GLN A 123 -16.62 -4.15 10.75
C GLN A 123 -16.46 -2.63 10.77
N LYS A 124 -16.69 -1.97 11.92
CA LYS A 124 -16.56 -0.52 12.05
C LYS A 124 -15.12 -0.05 11.80
N ASP A 125 -14.14 -0.76 12.35
CA ASP A 125 -12.73 -0.42 12.21
C ASP A 125 -12.27 -0.62 10.76
N LEU A 126 -12.70 -1.70 10.14
CA LEU A 126 -12.44 -1.97 8.72
C LEU A 126 -13.06 -0.92 7.80
N GLU A 127 -14.26 -0.43 8.12
CA GLU A 127 -14.92 0.61 7.33
C GLU A 127 -14.23 1.98 7.44
N GLN A 128 -13.56 2.25 8.56
CA GLN A 128 -12.85 3.50 8.79
C GLN A 128 -11.38 3.48 8.36
N ALA A 129 -10.81 2.30 8.17
CA ALA A 129 -9.42 2.16 7.79
C ALA A 129 -9.16 2.56 6.33
N ASP A 130 -8.05 3.26 6.09
CA ASP A 130 -7.52 3.52 4.76
C ASP A 130 -6.63 2.36 4.28
N VAL A 131 -5.92 1.74 5.23
CA VAL A 131 -5.06 0.57 5.01
C VAL A 131 -5.45 -0.54 5.96
N ILE A 132 -5.65 -1.74 5.43
CA ILE A 132 -5.87 -2.95 6.21
C ILE A 132 -4.66 -3.86 5.96
N VAL A 133 -4.00 -4.29 7.03
CA VAL A 133 -2.88 -5.23 6.94
C VAL A 133 -3.29 -6.53 7.59
N ALA A 134 -3.26 -7.62 6.84
CA ALA A 134 -3.71 -8.93 7.28
C ALA A 134 -2.70 -10.03 6.93
N MET A 135 -2.77 -11.14 7.63
CA MET A 135 -2.13 -12.37 7.18
C MET A 135 -3.05 -13.13 6.23
N TYR A 136 -2.47 -13.92 5.33
CA TYR A 136 -3.25 -14.69 4.37
C TYR A 136 -4.22 -15.69 5.03
N PHE A 137 -3.97 -16.13 6.27
CA PHE A 137 -4.87 -16.99 7.04
C PHE A 137 -6.06 -16.23 7.67
N ALA A 138 -5.92 -14.93 7.88
CA ALA A 138 -6.96 -14.09 8.46
C ALA A 138 -7.98 -13.62 7.42
N THR A 139 -7.63 -13.73 6.14
CA THR A 139 -8.58 -13.43 5.06
C THR A 139 -9.55 -14.60 4.93
N PRO A 140 -10.89 -14.37 4.87
CA PRO A 140 -11.83 -15.43 4.59
C PRO A 140 -11.45 -16.11 3.27
N LYS A 141 -11.38 -17.43 3.27
CA LYS A 141 -11.21 -18.18 2.02
C LYS A 141 -12.30 -17.74 1.06
N CYS A 142 -11.91 -17.07 -0.01
CA CYS A 142 -12.85 -16.67 -1.05
C CYS A 142 -13.40 -17.94 -1.69
N ASN A 143 -14.56 -18.39 -1.25
CA ASN A 143 -15.29 -19.40 -1.98
C ASN A 143 -15.64 -18.80 -3.34
N LYS A 144 -15.34 -19.51 -4.43
CA LYS A 144 -15.53 -19.08 -5.83
C LYS A 144 -16.89 -18.44 -6.14
N VAL A 145 -17.87 -18.63 -5.28
CA VAL A 145 -19.24 -18.11 -5.39
C VAL A 145 -19.33 -16.64 -4.92
N GLN A 146 -18.50 -16.18 -3.95
CA GLN A 146 -18.58 -14.82 -3.42
C GLN A 146 -17.72 -13.79 -4.16
N CYS A 147 -16.75 -14.23 -4.96
CA CYS A 147 -15.93 -13.32 -5.76
C CYS A 147 -16.65 -12.75 -6.99
N LYS A 148 -17.86 -13.20 -7.32
CA LYS A 148 -18.62 -12.70 -8.47
C LYS A 148 -19.28 -11.33 -8.25
N ASN A 149 -19.36 -10.84 -7.01
CA ASN A 149 -20.06 -9.59 -6.67
C ASN A 149 -19.11 -8.42 -6.29
N VAL A 150 -17.80 -8.56 -6.51
CA VAL A 150 -16.88 -7.43 -6.44
C VAL A 150 -16.75 -6.88 -7.86
N THR A 151 -17.77 -6.19 -8.31
CA THR A 151 -17.71 -5.34 -9.49
C THR A 151 -16.93 -4.07 -9.18
N PRO A 152 -16.17 -3.55 -10.16
CA PRO A 152 -15.22 -2.44 -10.04
C PRO A 152 -15.87 -1.11 -9.65
#